data_a399a6a46de312fab9a16d08c64b55d1
#
_entry.id   a399a6a46de312fab9a16d08c64b55d1
#
_cell.length_a   1.000
_cell.length_b   1.000
_cell.length_c   1.000
_cell.angle_alpha   90.00
_cell.angle_beta   90.00
_cell.angle_gamma   90.00
#
_symmetry.space_group_name_H-M   'P 1'
#
loop_
_entity.id
_entity.type
_entity.pdbx_description
1 polymer ?
#
loop_
_entity_poly.entity_id
_entity_poly.type
_entity_poly.pdbx_seq_one_letter_code
_entity_poly.pdbx_strand_id
1 'polypeptide(L)'
;MEKSLNKIECFILAAGMSKRMGKVNKLLKIINDNTVINHTLTNHSQSNIDNINLIVGYEKNLILEHIFKSKISIIENKDYENGMLSSILAINENIDHNTSGILISLADMPYVSSSDINKLIEVFNENNQKIICIPEYFGKLGNPILL
;
A
#
# COMPACT_ATOMS: atom_id res chain seq x y z
N MET A 1 -20.85 -16.29 19.18
CA MET A 1 -19.74 -15.32 19.35
C MET A 1 -19.36 -14.80 17.98
N GLU A 2 -19.86 -13.66 17.61
CA GLU A 2 -19.37 -12.97 16.42
C GLU A 2 -17.92 -12.57 16.69
N LYS A 3 -16.96 -13.20 15.99
CA LYS A 3 -15.64 -12.61 15.80
C LYS A 3 -15.90 -11.29 15.10
N SER A 4 -15.77 -10.17 15.80
CA SER A 4 -15.50 -8.88 15.19
C SER A 4 -14.24 -9.12 14.36
N LEU A 5 -14.42 -9.32 13.08
CA LEU A 5 -13.34 -9.47 12.12
C LEU A 5 -12.73 -8.07 11.96
N ASN A 6 -11.70 -7.79 12.73
CA ASN A 6 -10.88 -6.58 12.58
C ASN A 6 -10.05 -6.72 11.28
N LYS A 7 -10.75 -6.82 10.16
CA LYS A 7 -10.14 -7.01 8.85
C LYS A 7 -9.48 -5.73 8.37
N ILE A 8 -8.17 -5.77 8.20
CA ILE A 8 -7.38 -4.68 7.64
C ILE A 8 -7.04 -5.00 6.18
N GLU A 9 -7.52 -4.16 5.27
CA GLU A 9 -7.11 -4.20 3.87
C GLU A 9 -6.05 -3.15 3.58
N CYS A 10 -5.01 -3.54 2.88
CA CYS A 10 -3.98 -2.63 2.40
C CYS A 10 -4.14 -2.37 0.91
N PHE A 11 -3.99 -1.11 0.53
CA PHE A 11 -3.91 -0.67 -0.86
C PHE A 11 -2.57 0.01 -1.07
N ILE A 12 -1.71 -0.60 -1.88
CA ILE A 12 -0.38 -0.08 -2.21
C ILE A 12 -0.46 0.62 -3.57
N LEU A 13 -0.19 1.92 -3.59
CA LEU A 13 -0.29 2.76 -4.78
C LEU A 13 0.98 2.65 -5.62
N ALA A 14 0.87 2.07 -6.80
CA ALA A 14 1.97 1.86 -7.76
C ALA A 14 1.64 2.38 -9.18
N ALA A 15 0.57 3.17 -9.33
CA ALA A 15 0.09 3.63 -10.64
C ALA A 15 0.76 4.91 -11.16
N GLY A 16 1.60 5.57 -10.35
CA GLY A 16 2.20 6.87 -10.67
C GLY A 16 3.24 6.82 -11.80
N MET A 17 3.27 7.88 -12.61
CA MET A 17 4.12 7.99 -13.81
C MET A 17 5.60 8.30 -13.54
N SER A 18 6.06 8.42 -12.30
CA SER A 18 7.47 8.68 -11.94
C SER A 18 8.15 9.81 -12.75
N LYS A 19 7.42 10.84 -13.15
CA LYS A 19 7.85 11.92 -14.08
C LYS A 19 9.18 12.60 -13.72
N ARG A 20 9.60 12.53 -12.45
CA ARG A 20 10.82 13.18 -11.94
C ARG A 20 12.09 12.37 -12.17
N MET A 21 12.00 11.08 -12.50
CA MET A 21 13.13 10.15 -12.61
C MET A 21 13.55 9.85 -14.04
N GLY A 22 13.01 10.56 -15.05
CA GLY A 22 13.32 10.31 -16.45
C GLY A 22 12.68 9.03 -16.99
N LYS A 23 13.45 8.26 -17.78
CA LYS A 23 12.95 7.04 -18.46
C LYS A 23 12.90 5.78 -17.59
N VAL A 24 13.41 5.81 -16.37
CA VAL A 24 13.50 4.64 -15.50
C VAL A 24 12.37 4.65 -14.47
N ASN A 25 11.62 3.54 -14.40
CA ASN A 25 10.61 3.36 -13.34
C ASN A 25 11.30 3.18 -11.99
N LYS A 26 11.12 4.15 -11.07
CA LYS A 26 11.75 4.14 -9.75
C LYS A 26 11.41 2.90 -8.92
N LEU A 27 10.22 2.30 -9.13
CA LEU A 27 9.77 1.12 -8.39
C LEU A 27 10.58 -0.14 -8.73
N LEU A 28 11.19 -0.17 -9.92
CA LEU A 28 12.02 -1.28 -10.40
C LEU A 28 13.52 -1.06 -10.13
N LYS A 29 13.88 0.07 -9.51
CA LYS A 29 15.26 0.32 -9.09
C LYS A 29 15.67 -0.69 -8.03
N ILE A 30 16.89 -1.25 -8.17
CA ILE A 30 17.42 -2.24 -7.23
C ILE A 30 18.07 -1.55 -6.04
N ILE A 31 17.70 -1.99 -4.84
CA ILE A 31 18.27 -1.64 -3.56
C ILE A 31 18.52 -2.94 -2.80
N ASN A 32 19.75 -3.18 -2.33
CA ASN A 32 20.09 -4.39 -1.56
C ASN A 32 19.54 -5.67 -2.21
N ASP A 33 19.92 -5.90 -3.46
CA ASP A 33 19.62 -7.11 -4.25
C ASP A 33 18.14 -7.35 -4.63
N ASN A 34 17.25 -6.38 -4.36
CA ASN A 34 15.84 -6.48 -4.76
C ASN A 34 15.30 -5.14 -5.25
N THR A 35 14.16 -5.17 -5.95
CA THR A 35 13.51 -3.94 -6.41
C THR A 35 12.84 -3.18 -5.25
N VAL A 36 12.73 -1.86 -5.39
CA VAL A 36 12.01 -1.00 -4.43
C VAL A 36 10.61 -1.54 -4.13
N ILE A 37 9.85 -1.88 -5.18
CA ILE A 37 8.49 -2.40 -5.00
C ILE A 37 8.47 -3.75 -4.27
N ASN A 38 9.41 -4.66 -4.54
CA ASN A 38 9.45 -5.96 -3.87
C ASN A 38 9.83 -5.83 -2.39
N HIS A 39 10.70 -4.89 -2.02
CA HIS A 39 10.94 -4.58 -0.59
C HIS A 39 9.64 -4.12 0.09
N THR A 40 8.92 -3.18 -0.53
CA THR A 40 7.64 -2.70 -0.02
C THR A 40 6.64 -3.84 0.14
N LEU A 41 6.43 -4.65 -0.91
CA LEU A 41 5.50 -5.77 -0.89
C LEU A 41 5.87 -6.82 0.16
N THR A 42 7.16 -7.13 0.33
CA THR A 42 7.65 -8.08 1.33
C THR A 42 7.34 -7.58 2.74
N ASN A 43 7.65 -6.32 3.06
CA ASN A 43 7.38 -5.76 4.37
C ASN A 43 5.88 -5.77 4.71
N HIS A 44 5.03 -5.45 3.74
CA HIS A 44 3.58 -5.49 3.94
C HIS A 44 3.06 -6.92 4.10
N SER A 45 3.57 -7.87 3.32
CA SER A 45 3.15 -9.28 3.42
C SER A 45 3.57 -9.98 4.72
N GLN A 46 4.59 -9.47 5.39
CA GLN A 46 5.07 -9.94 6.70
C GLN A 46 4.37 -9.25 7.89
N SER A 47 3.47 -8.31 7.63
CA SER A 47 2.71 -7.59 8.66
C SER A 47 1.34 -8.23 8.90
N ASN A 48 0.61 -7.73 9.91
CA ASN A 48 -0.72 -8.21 10.30
C ASN A 48 -1.84 -7.65 9.41
N ILE A 49 -1.60 -7.60 8.11
CA ILE A 49 -2.57 -7.21 7.09
C ILE A 49 -3.30 -8.46 6.60
N ASP A 50 -4.62 -8.39 6.43
CA ASP A 50 -5.42 -9.52 5.97
C ASP A 50 -5.39 -9.65 4.44
N ASN A 51 -5.53 -8.54 3.72
CA ASN A 51 -5.51 -8.51 2.26
C ASN A 51 -4.61 -7.39 1.75
N ILE A 52 -3.82 -7.68 0.73
CA ILE A 52 -2.97 -6.70 0.04
C ILE A 52 -3.45 -6.54 -1.39
N ASN A 53 -3.76 -5.30 -1.77
CA ASN A 53 -4.15 -4.89 -3.11
C ASN A 53 -3.08 -3.95 -3.67
N LEU A 54 -2.53 -4.28 -4.83
CA LEU A 54 -1.58 -3.43 -5.54
C LEU A 54 -2.31 -2.69 -6.65
N ILE A 55 -2.34 -1.35 -6.57
CA ILE A 55 -2.95 -0.51 -7.61
C ILE A 55 -1.88 -0.15 -8.62
N VAL A 56 -2.03 -0.65 -9.84
CA VAL A 56 -1.11 -0.43 -10.96
C VAL A 56 -1.76 0.43 -12.04
N GLY A 57 -0.96 1.10 -12.85
CA GLY A 57 -1.42 1.94 -13.96
C GLY A 57 -0.31 2.13 -14.98
N TYR A 58 0.48 3.18 -14.84
CA TYR A 58 1.64 3.42 -15.70
C TYR A 58 2.61 2.24 -15.66
N GLU A 59 3.03 1.77 -16.84
CA GLU A 59 3.93 0.61 -16.99
C GLU A 59 3.48 -0.66 -16.25
N LYS A 60 2.15 -0.87 -16.13
CA LYS A 60 1.54 -2.02 -15.45
C LYS A 60 2.24 -3.34 -15.78
N ASN A 61 2.39 -3.66 -17.07
CA ASN A 61 2.95 -4.95 -17.48
C ASN A 61 4.39 -5.12 -16.99
N LEU A 62 5.19 -4.06 -17.08
CA LEU A 62 6.58 -4.08 -16.62
C LEU A 62 6.66 -4.31 -15.10
N ILE A 63 5.79 -3.66 -14.31
CA ILE A 63 5.71 -3.88 -12.86
C ILE A 63 5.31 -5.32 -12.57
N LEU A 64 4.26 -5.85 -13.23
CA LEU A 64 3.74 -7.19 -12.99
C LEU A 64 4.72 -8.32 -13.35
N GLU A 65 5.66 -8.08 -14.26
CA GLU A 65 6.73 -9.03 -14.60
C GLU A 65 7.78 -9.16 -13.48
N HIS A 66 7.93 -8.12 -12.63
CA HIS A 66 9.01 -8.02 -11.65
C HIS A 66 8.59 -8.21 -10.19
N ILE A 67 7.29 -8.42 -9.90
CA ILE A 67 6.79 -8.58 -8.53
C ILE A 67 6.49 -10.02 -8.16
N PHE A 68 6.54 -10.30 -6.85
CA PHE A 68 5.97 -11.54 -6.29
C PHE A 68 4.45 -11.47 -6.35
N LYS A 69 3.82 -12.45 -6.97
CA LYS A 69 2.37 -12.46 -7.17
C LYS A 69 1.60 -13.22 -6.08
N SER A 70 2.29 -13.84 -5.12
CA SER A 70 1.62 -14.62 -4.08
C SER A 70 0.89 -13.73 -3.07
N LYS A 71 -0.40 -13.99 -2.86
CA LYS A 71 -1.25 -13.30 -1.88
C LYS A 71 -1.44 -11.78 -2.12
N ILE A 72 -1.26 -11.33 -3.35
CA ILE A 72 -1.46 -9.92 -3.73
C ILE A 72 -2.52 -9.87 -4.82
N SER A 73 -3.57 -9.10 -4.60
CA SER A 73 -4.58 -8.79 -5.61
C SER A 73 -4.14 -7.59 -6.44
N ILE A 74 -4.36 -7.65 -7.75
CA ILE A 74 -3.99 -6.55 -8.67
C ILE A 74 -5.24 -5.78 -9.05
N ILE A 75 -5.19 -4.47 -8.87
CA ILE A 75 -6.22 -3.52 -9.29
C ILE A 75 -5.62 -2.60 -10.34
N GLU A 76 -6.22 -2.55 -11.52
CA GLU A 76 -5.79 -1.64 -12.58
C GLU A 76 -6.51 -0.30 -12.45
N ASN A 77 -5.74 0.77 -12.26
CA ASN A 77 -6.22 2.13 -12.40
C ASN A 77 -5.99 2.59 -13.85
N LYS A 78 -7.05 2.58 -14.67
CA LYS A 78 -6.98 3.02 -16.06
C LYS A 78 -6.83 4.54 -16.19
N ASP A 79 -7.24 5.28 -15.19
CA ASP A 79 -7.24 6.74 -15.15
C ASP A 79 -6.02 7.30 -14.42
N TYR A 80 -4.91 6.54 -14.37
CA TYR A 80 -3.69 6.91 -13.64
C TYR A 80 -3.10 8.27 -14.04
N GLU A 81 -3.37 8.73 -15.26
CA GLU A 81 -2.94 10.06 -15.73
C GLU A 81 -3.58 11.22 -14.97
N ASN A 82 -4.74 10.99 -14.35
CA ASN A 82 -5.45 11.95 -13.51
C ASN A 82 -4.86 12.06 -12.09
N GLY A 83 -3.70 11.46 -11.84
CA GLY A 83 -2.96 11.59 -10.61
C GLY A 83 -3.47 10.70 -9.46
N MET A 84 -3.03 11.01 -8.23
CA MET A 84 -3.29 10.18 -7.06
C MET A 84 -4.79 10.02 -6.75
N LEU A 85 -5.61 11.02 -7.04
CA LEU A 85 -7.06 10.95 -6.80
C LEU A 85 -7.71 9.78 -7.53
N SER A 86 -7.28 9.49 -8.75
CA SER A 86 -7.82 8.34 -9.51
C SER A 86 -7.50 7.00 -8.82
N SER A 87 -6.34 6.87 -8.17
CA SER A 87 -6.00 5.69 -7.38
C SER A 87 -6.85 5.59 -6.11
N ILE A 88 -7.16 6.69 -5.46
CA ILE A 88 -8.07 6.72 -4.29
C ILE A 88 -9.49 6.30 -4.70
N LEU A 89 -9.98 6.75 -5.85
CA LEU A 89 -11.27 6.31 -6.38
C LEU A 89 -11.27 4.80 -6.67
N ALA A 90 -10.19 4.26 -7.23
CA ALA A 90 -10.03 2.82 -7.45
C ALA A 90 -10.07 2.02 -6.12
N ILE A 91 -9.54 2.57 -5.02
CA ILE A 91 -9.68 1.96 -3.68
C ILE A 91 -11.16 1.85 -3.33
N ASN A 92 -11.89 2.96 -3.40
CA ASN A 92 -13.31 3.01 -3.01
C ASN A 92 -14.18 2.00 -3.77
N GLU A 93 -13.87 1.73 -5.03
CA GLU A 93 -14.58 0.74 -5.86
C GLU A 93 -14.26 -0.72 -5.51
N ASN A 94 -13.16 -0.97 -4.79
CA ASN A 94 -12.64 -2.32 -4.53
C ASN A 94 -12.57 -2.70 -3.04
N ILE A 95 -13.03 -1.86 -2.13
CA ILE A 95 -13.08 -2.17 -0.69
C ILE A 95 -14.11 -3.28 -0.43
N ASP A 96 -13.70 -4.29 0.35
CA ASP A 96 -14.64 -5.31 0.84
C ASP A 96 -15.57 -4.73 1.91
N HIS A 97 -16.84 -5.09 1.84
CA HIS A 97 -17.88 -4.63 2.81
C HIS A 97 -17.59 -5.02 4.27
N ASN A 98 -16.75 -6.03 4.50
CA ASN A 98 -16.37 -6.48 5.84
C ASN A 98 -15.05 -5.86 6.33
N THR A 99 -14.50 -4.89 5.63
CA THR A 99 -13.26 -4.21 6.00
C THR A 99 -13.51 -3.29 7.19
N SER A 100 -12.68 -3.43 8.22
CA SER A 100 -12.72 -2.61 9.43
C SER A 100 -11.71 -1.46 9.38
N GLY A 101 -10.64 -1.60 8.63
CA GLY A 101 -9.63 -0.57 8.44
C GLY A 101 -8.95 -0.66 7.08
N ILE A 102 -8.60 0.48 6.52
CA ILE A 102 -7.95 0.62 5.22
C ILE A 102 -6.56 1.23 5.42
N LEU A 103 -5.53 0.46 5.10
CA LEU A 103 -4.15 0.95 5.07
C LEU A 103 -3.80 1.40 3.66
N ILE A 104 -3.56 2.69 3.48
CA ILE A 104 -3.11 3.26 2.21
C ILE A 104 -1.60 3.48 2.28
N SER A 105 -0.87 2.80 1.41
CA SER A 105 0.59 2.84 1.35
C SER A 105 1.10 3.20 -0.05
N LEU A 106 2.33 3.68 -0.12
CA LEU A 106 2.99 3.98 -1.39
C LEU A 106 3.98 2.86 -1.73
N ALA A 107 4.04 2.49 -3.01
CA ALA A 107 4.92 1.42 -3.48
C ALA A 107 6.42 1.76 -3.40
N ASP A 108 6.77 3.04 -3.26
CA ASP A 108 8.14 3.55 -3.18
C ASP A 108 8.66 3.76 -1.76
N MET A 109 8.15 2.99 -0.80
CA MET A 109 8.52 3.07 0.62
C MET A 109 9.19 1.78 1.12
N PRO A 110 10.38 1.42 0.60
CA PRO A 110 11.02 0.13 0.87
C PRO A 110 11.51 -0.02 2.32
N TYR A 111 11.62 1.08 3.07
CA TYR A 111 12.14 1.08 4.45
C TYR A 111 11.04 1.11 5.53
N VAL A 112 9.76 1.18 5.15
CA VAL A 112 8.66 0.98 6.10
C VAL A 112 8.60 -0.50 6.43
N SER A 113 8.95 -0.86 7.66
CA SER A 113 9.03 -2.25 8.10
C SER A 113 7.66 -2.85 8.44
N SER A 114 7.59 -4.18 8.49
CA SER A 114 6.41 -4.88 9.00
C SER A 114 6.09 -4.49 10.46
N SER A 115 7.12 -4.20 11.27
CA SER A 115 6.96 -3.72 12.65
C SER A 115 6.29 -2.34 12.70
N ASP A 116 6.66 -1.40 11.80
CA ASP A 116 6.04 -0.09 11.72
C ASP A 116 4.54 -0.20 11.37
N ILE A 117 4.22 -1.06 10.39
CA ILE A 117 2.85 -1.33 9.97
C ILE A 117 2.04 -1.94 11.11
N ASN A 118 2.60 -2.95 11.80
CA ASN A 118 1.95 -3.60 12.93
C ASN A 118 1.68 -2.62 14.08
N LYS A 119 2.57 -1.65 14.30
CA LYS A 119 2.36 -0.60 15.30
C LYS A 119 1.17 0.29 14.97
N LEU A 120 0.99 0.67 13.69
CA LEU A 120 -0.20 1.42 13.25
C LEU A 120 -1.48 0.62 13.49
N ILE A 121 -1.48 -0.68 13.16
CA ILE A 121 -2.62 -1.57 13.35
C ILE A 121 -2.95 -1.74 14.84
N GLU A 122 -1.95 -1.87 15.70
CA GLU A 122 -2.11 -1.95 17.16
C GLU A 122 -2.80 -0.71 17.69
N VAL A 123 -2.29 0.49 17.39
CA VAL A 123 -2.86 1.78 17.84
C VAL A 123 -4.30 1.96 17.32
N PHE A 124 -4.55 1.58 16.06
CA PHE A 124 -5.89 1.64 15.48
C PHE A 124 -6.89 0.75 16.22
N ASN A 125 -6.50 -0.49 16.54
CA ASN A 125 -7.33 -1.43 17.27
C ASN A 125 -7.55 -1.02 18.74
N GLU A 126 -6.53 -0.50 19.42
CA GLU A 126 -6.62 0.03 20.78
C GLU A 126 -7.62 1.19 20.91
N ASN A 127 -7.84 1.94 19.83
CA ASN A 127 -8.80 3.04 19.75
C ASN A 127 -10.14 2.63 19.12
N ASN A 128 -10.47 1.33 19.17
CA ASN A 128 -11.72 0.77 18.64
C ASN A 128 -11.96 1.09 17.15
N GLN A 129 -10.91 1.29 16.38
CA GLN A 129 -10.96 1.56 14.93
C GLN A 129 -11.74 2.84 14.58
N LYS A 130 -11.70 3.84 15.46
CA LYS A 130 -12.44 5.11 15.32
C LYS A 130 -11.51 6.32 15.14
N ILE A 131 -10.29 6.08 14.74
CA ILE A 131 -9.26 7.11 14.52
C ILE A 131 -8.63 6.96 13.15
N ILE A 132 -7.94 7.99 12.71
CA ILE A 132 -7.02 7.92 11.58
C ILE A 132 -5.60 7.90 12.16
N CYS A 133 -4.83 6.87 11.80
CA CYS A 133 -3.43 6.75 12.19
C CYS A 133 -2.52 7.26 11.08
N ILE A 134 -1.75 8.29 11.38
CA ILE A 134 -0.77 8.87 10.46
C ILE A 134 0.59 8.87 11.17
N PRO A 135 1.63 8.20 10.64
CA PRO A 135 2.94 8.23 11.25
C PRO A 135 3.56 9.62 11.17
N GLU A 136 4.28 10.00 12.20
CA GLU A 136 5.00 11.26 12.27
C GLU A 136 6.49 10.99 12.53
N TYR A 137 7.34 11.72 11.83
CA TYR A 137 8.78 11.71 12.04
C TYR A 137 9.33 13.14 12.04
N PHE A 138 9.91 13.57 13.16
CA PHE A 138 10.39 14.93 13.36
C PHE A 138 9.38 16.04 12.95
N GLY A 139 8.12 15.91 13.39
CA GLY A 139 7.05 16.83 13.11
C GLY A 139 6.48 16.78 11.68
N LYS A 140 6.92 15.85 10.86
CA LYS A 140 6.41 15.64 9.49
C LYS A 140 5.52 14.41 9.44
N LEU A 141 4.29 14.61 8.97
CA LEU A 141 3.35 13.52 8.70
C LEU A 141 3.79 12.73 7.48
N GLY A 142 3.64 11.41 7.54
CA GLY A 142 4.08 10.49 6.50
C GLY A 142 3.05 9.46 6.08
N ASN A 143 3.54 8.39 5.50
CA ASN A 143 2.79 7.20 5.08
C ASN A 143 3.41 5.96 5.73
N PRO A 144 2.65 4.83 5.80
CA PRO A 144 1.27 4.64 5.35
C PRO A 144 0.24 5.30 6.27
N ILE A 145 -0.99 5.49 5.77
CA ILE A 145 -2.11 6.01 6.55
C ILE A 145 -3.12 4.88 6.79
N LEU A 146 -3.57 4.70 8.03
CA LEU A 146 -4.60 3.72 8.38
C LEU A 146 -5.86 4.45 8.86
N LEU A 147 -7.00 4.17 8.24
CA LEU A 147 -8.30 4.79 8.49
C LEU A 147 -9.45 3.77 8.50
#